data_f0300b092994057333517b61738359c8
#
_entry.id   f0300b092994057333517b61738359c8
#
_cell.length_a   1.000
_cell.length_b   1.000
_cell.length_c   1.000
_cell.angle_alpha   90.00
_cell.angle_beta   90.00
_cell.angle_gamma   90.00
#
_symmetry.space_group_name_H-M   'P 1'
#
loop_
_entity.id
_entity.type
_entity.pdbx_description
1 polymer ?
#
loop_
_entity_poly.entity_id
_entity_poly.type
_entity_poly.pdbx_seq_one_letter_code
_entity_poly.pdbx_strand_id
1 'polypeptide(L)'
;DEGPVHQSGRFVRHREAAHQIGEPDAEGALRFGHVTLLRPDGSPTYQLASAVDDVDFEVTHVIRGSDHRANAELQSELIRALGAEPPEFIHHGLLLGDDGTKLSKRHGASTLADLRAAGIPAEAVRAYLLELGLPKHDVHLDLARLRRLSVDALAALSDEELAARVGVDVSLAPVLRGARDLAEARDYARIVTEPEHVDVDAAETLARFRELVESGTEPRTIVRELKAVGGDLKSLRLALTGRDRGPELAAVIAALPQDELLRRTVG
;
A
#
# COMPACT_ATOMS: atom_id res chain seq x y z
N ASP A 1 -12.44 -19.23 13.15
CA ASP A 1 -12.83 -18.41 12.00
C ASP A 1 -13.90 -19.15 11.20
N GLU A 2 -15.12 -18.63 11.26
CA GLU A 2 -16.29 -19.27 10.60
C GLU A 2 -16.42 -18.88 9.10
N GLY A 3 -15.45 -18.11 8.57
CA GLY A 3 -15.48 -17.61 7.20
C GLY A 3 -16.39 -16.37 7.05
N PRO A 4 -16.49 -15.80 5.85
CA PRO A 4 -17.28 -14.59 5.61
C PRO A 4 -18.79 -14.89 5.73
N VAL A 5 -19.50 -14.12 6.55
CA VAL A 5 -20.96 -14.14 6.66
C VAL A 5 -21.53 -12.93 5.91
N HIS A 6 -22.42 -13.17 4.95
CA HIS A 6 -23.07 -12.11 4.20
C HIS A 6 -24.39 -11.70 4.85
N GLN A 7 -24.56 -10.44 5.23
CA GLN A 7 -25.78 -9.91 5.85
C GLN A 7 -27.05 -10.16 5.01
N SER A 8 -26.95 -10.15 3.68
CA SER A 8 -28.08 -10.46 2.81
C SER A 8 -28.64 -11.88 3.01
N GLY A 9 -27.81 -12.84 3.39
CA GLY A 9 -28.20 -14.20 3.74
C GLY A 9 -28.89 -14.29 5.12
N ARG A 10 -28.84 -13.23 5.92
CA ARG A 10 -29.36 -13.18 7.30
C ARG A 10 -30.65 -12.35 7.44
N PHE A 11 -31.23 -11.86 6.36
CA PHE A 11 -32.41 -11.00 6.40
C PHE A 11 -33.62 -11.60 7.10
N VAL A 12 -33.80 -12.92 7.06
CA VAL A 12 -34.84 -13.61 7.82
C VAL A 12 -34.61 -13.43 9.31
N ARG A 13 -33.38 -13.71 9.79
CA ARG A 13 -32.99 -13.57 11.19
C ARG A 13 -33.13 -12.11 11.67
N HIS A 14 -32.72 -11.14 10.85
CA HIS A 14 -32.87 -9.72 11.19
C HIS A 14 -34.34 -9.31 11.33
N ARG A 15 -35.23 -9.80 10.48
CA ARG A 15 -36.69 -9.55 10.59
C ARG A 15 -37.30 -10.18 11.83
N GLU A 16 -36.94 -11.43 12.14
CA GLU A 16 -37.38 -12.10 13.38
C GLU A 16 -36.96 -11.29 14.62
N ALA A 17 -35.72 -10.84 14.67
CA ALA A 17 -35.21 -10.00 15.75
C ALA A 17 -35.93 -8.66 15.85
N ALA A 18 -36.25 -8.01 14.71
CA ALA A 18 -37.02 -6.76 14.71
C ALA A 18 -38.42 -6.94 15.32
N HIS A 19 -39.10 -8.05 14.99
CA HIS A 19 -40.43 -8.37 15.54
C HIS A 19 -40.41 -8.74 17.04
N GLN A 20 -39.26 -9.05 17.62
CA GLN A 20 -39.11 -9.16 19.06
C GLN A 20 -39.12 -7.78 19.78
N ILE A 21 -38.74 -6.72 19.05
CA ILE A 21 -38.64 -5.35 19.57
C ILE A 21 -39.97 -4.59 19.37
N GLY A 22 -40.71 -4.85 18.30
CA GLY A 22 -41.96 -4.13 17.98
C GLY A 22 -42.68 -4.68 16.77
N GLU A 23 -43.74 -3.97 16.36
CA GLU A 23 -44.55 -4.31 15.21
C GLU A 23 -44.42 -3.24 14.10
N PRO A 24 -44.60 -3.62 12.83
CA PRO A 24 -44.60 -2.67 11.72
C PRO A 24 -45.76 -1.67 11.85
N ASP A 25 -45.53 -0.46 11.38
CA ASP A 25 -46.57 0.57 11.24
C ASP A 25 -47.52 0.26 10.03
N ALA A 26 -48.50 1.14 9.82
CA ALA A 26 -49.47 0.99 8.73
C ALA A 26 -48.84 1.02 7.32
N GLU A 27 -47.61 1.51 7.20
CA GLU A 27 -46.82 1.57 5.95
C GLU A 27 -45.92 0.38 5.77
N GLY A 28 -45.84 -0.52 6.77
CA GLY A 28 -45.01 -1.72 6.79
C GLY A 28 -43.60 -1.49 7.31
N ALA A 29 -43.24 -0.29 7.76
CA ALA A 29 -41.97 -0.01 8.38
C ALA A 29 -41.98 -0.32 9.87
N LEU A 30 -40.93 -0.96 10.39
CA LEU A 30 -40.74 -1.17 11.83
C LEU A 30 -39.74 -0.17 12.38
N ARG A 31 -40.09 0.51 13.47
CA ARG A 31 -39.25 1.55 14.08
C ARG A 31 -38.95 1.26 15.55
N PHE A 32 -37.80 1.79 15.97
CA PHE A 32 -37.41 1.88 17.38
C PHE A 32 -37.19 3.37 17.70
N GLY A 33 -38.13 3.97 18.43
CA GLY A 33 -38.18 5.42 18.53
C GLY A 33 -38.35 6.09 17.16
N HIS A 34 -37.43 6.97 16.82
CA HIS A 34 -37.41 7.66 15.52
C HIS A 34 -36.60 6.93 14.43
N VAL A 35 -35.96 5.80 14.79
CA VAL A 35 -35.06 5.07 13.89
C VAL A 35 -35.80 3.92 13.20
N THR A 36 -35.73 3.86 11.87
CA THR A 36 -36.27 2.75 11.09
C THR A 36 -35.34 1.53 11.23
N LEU A 37 -35.87 0.41 11.66
CA LEU A 37 -35.19 -0.88 11.76
C LEU A 37 -35.44 -1.74 10.51
N LEU A 38 -36.71 -1.86 10.10
CA LEU A 38 -37.11 -2.47 8.82
C LEU A 38 -37.74 -1.42 7.93
N ARG A 39 -37.40 -1.46 6.65
CA ARG A 39 -38.06 -0.64 5.63
C ARG A 39 -39.39 -1.29 5.23
N PRO A 40 -40.29 -0.56 4.53
CA PRO A 40 -41.58 -1.10 4.06
C PRO A 40 -41.45 -2.40 3.22
N ASP A 41 -40.33 -2.57 2.50
CA ASP A 41 -40.04 -3.77 1.73
C ASP A 41 -39.53 -4.96 2.60
N GLY A 42 -39.46 -4.79 3.91
CA GLY A 42 -38.94 -5.76 4.87
C GLY A 42 -37.42 -5.89 4.91
N SER A 43 -36.67 -5.01 4.22
CA SER A 43 -35.22 -5.01 4.29
C SER A 43 -34.71 -4.37 5.59
N PRO A 44 -33.73 -4.97 6.29
CA PRO A 44 -33.16 -4.41 7.49
C PRO A 44 -32.32 -3.19 7.19
N THR A 45 -32.26 -2.25 8.15
CA THR A 45 -31.30 -1.16 8.12
C THR A 45 -29.97 -1.60 8.74
N TYR A 46 -28.92 -0.81 8.53
CA TYR A 46 -27.61 -1.04 9.15
C TYR A 46 -27.72 -1.12 10.68
N GLN A 47 -28.51 -0.26 11.31
CA GLN A 47 -28.63 -0.22 12.77
C GLN A 47 -29.14 -1.55 13.35
N LEU A 48 -30.18 -2.09 12.74
CA LEU A 48 -30.73 -3.38 13.14
C LEU A 48 -29.75 -4.52 12.83
N ALA A 49 -29.29 -4.59 11.57
CA ALA A 49 -28.46 -5.70 11.13
C ALA A 49 -27.18 -5.83 11.96
N SER A 50 -26.49 -4.71 12.22
CA SER A 50 -25.27 -4.75 13.05
C SER A 50 -25.56 -5.16 14.50
N ALA A 51 -26.62 -4.64 15.12
CA ALA A 51 -26.96 -5.01 16.50
C ALA A 51 -27.32 -6.49 16.64
N VAL A 52 -28.09 -7.05 15.70
CA VAL A 52 -28.45 -8.47 15.69
C VAL A 52 -27.23 -9.36 15.43
N ASP A 53 -26.37 -8.97 14.47
CA ASP A 53 -25.16 -9.73 14.19
C ASP A 53 -24.19 -9.69 15.37
N ASP A 54 -24.04 -8.55 16.06
CA ASP A 54 -23.19 -8.44 17.25
C ASP A 54 -23.70 -9.36 18.40
N VAL A 55 -25.02 -9.50 18.57
CA VAL A 55 -25.61 -10.43 19.54
C VAL A 55 -25.39 -11.88 19.13
N ASP A 56 -25.74 -12.23 17.90
CA ASP A 56 -25.71 -13.61 17.41
C ASP A 56 -24.26 -14.18 17.34
N PHE A 57 -23.28 -13.31 17.12
CA PHE A 57 -21.86 -13.68 17.10
C PHE A 57 -21.15 -13.45 18.43
N GLU A 58 -21.87 -13.09 19.48
CA GLU A 58 -21.32 -12.88 20.84
C GLU A 58 -20.13 -11.88 20.83
N VAL A 59 -20.27 -10.79 20.06
CA VAL A 59 -19.22 -9.76 19.93
C VAL A 59 -19.04 -9.04 21.27
N THR A 60 -17.84 -9.11 21.84
CA THR A 60 -17.51 -8.49 23.14
C THR A 60 -16.94 -7.08 23.02
N HIS A 61 -16.28 -6.75 21.90
CA HIS A 61 -15.65 -5.45 21.67
C HIS A 61 -15.88 -5.01 20.23
N VAL A 62 -16.33 -3.76 20.04
CA VAL A 62 -16.47 -3.11 18.71
C VAL A 62 -15.45 -2.00 18.61
N ILE A 63 -14.41 -2.20 17.80
CA ILE A 63 -13.37 -1.19 17.51
C ILE A 63 -13.67 -0.55 16.17
N ARG A 64 -13.91 0.78 16.12
CA ARG A 64 -14.31 1.47 14.89
C ARG A 64 -13.95 2.96 14.91
N GLY A 65 -14.10 3.61 13.76
CA GLY A 65 -13.87 5.05 13.63
C GLY A 65 -14.83 5.91 14.46
N SER A 66 -14.37 7.07 14.89
CA SER A 66 -15.11 8.04 15.69
C SER A 66 -16.36 8.60 14.99
N ASP A 67 -16.44 8.51 13.65
CA ASP A 67 -17.62 8.87 12.85
C ASP A 67 -18.85 8.00 13.14
N HIS A 68 -18.67 6.83 13.77
CA HIS A 68 -19.74 5.95 14.24
C HIS A 68 -20.07 6.11 15.73
N ARG A 69 -19.49 7.08 16.44
CA ARG A 69 -19.71 7.28 17.87
C ARG A 69 -21.20 7.48 18.23
N ALA A 70 -21.91 8.27 17.43
CA ALA A 70 -23.35 8.52 17.65
C ALA A 70 -24.23 7.26 17.53
N ASN A 71 -23.74 6.20 16.86
CA ASN A 71 -24.49 4.96 16.71
C ASN A 71 -24.40 4.05 17.95
N ALA A 72 -23.40 4.23 18.80
CA ALA A 72 -23.12 3.31 19.90
C ALA A 72 -24.24 3.27 20.94
N GLU A 73 -24.83 4.43 21.25
CA GLU A 73 -25.95 4.52 22.22
C GLU A 73 -27.17 3.77 21.68
N LEU A 74 -27.61 4.09 20.46
CA LEU A 74 -28.73 3.41 19.79
C LEU A 74 -28.51 1.89 19.69
N GLN A 75 -27.32 1.46 19.24
CA GLN A 75 -27.00 0.04 19.12
C GLN A 75 -26.99 -0.66 20.47
N SER A 76 -26.52 0.00 21.54
CA SER A 76 -26.59 -0.53 22.90
C SER A 76 -28.05 -0.69 23.36
N GLU A 77 -28.93 0.27 23.07
CA GLU A 77 -30.36 0.17 23.39
C GLU A 77 -31.04 -0.97 22.62
N LEU A 78 -30.74 -1.12 21.34
CA LEU A 78 -31.26 -2.23 20.52
C LEU A 78 -30.80 -3.59 21.04
N ILE A 79 -29.51 -3.74 21.39
CA ILE A 79 -28.96 -4.99 21.94
C ILE A 79 -29.63 -5.35 23.26
N ARG A 80 -29.86 -4.37 24.16
CA ARG A 80 -30.63 -4.60 25.40
C ARG A 80 -32.09 -4.99 25.13
N ALA A 81 -32.73 -4.37 24.13
CA ALA A 81 -34.08 -4.71 23.71
C ALA A 81 -34.17 -6.15 23.14
N LEU A 82 -33.10 -6.66 22.58
CA LEU A 82 -32.95 -8.05 22.15
C LEU A 82 -32.60 -9.02 23.32
N GLY A 83 -32.49 -8.52 24.54
CA GLY A 83 -32.20 -9.32 25.72
C GLY A 83 -30.73 -9.67 25.95
N ALA A 84 -29.81 -8.97 25.32
CA ALA A 84 -28.37 -9.18 25.44
C ALA A 84 -27.64 -7.98 26.07
N GLU A 85 -26.41 -8.19 26.52
CA GLU A 85 -25.54 -7.11 26.99
C GLU A 85 -24.76 -6.52 25.83
N PRO A 86 -24.68 -5.16 25.71
CA PRO A 86 -23.94 -4.51 24.67
C PRO A 86 -22.42 -4.76 24.76
N PRO A 87 -21.71 -4.82 23.62
CA PRO A 87 -20.26 -4.89 23.61
C PRO A 87 -19.62 -3.60 24.14
N GLU A 88 -18.33 -3.66 24.47
CA GLU A 88 -17.53 -2.46 24.70
C GLU A 88 -17.24 -1.76 23.37
N PHE A 89 -17.65 -0.47 23.25
CA PHE A 89 -17.39 0.33 22.05
C PHE A 89 -16.12 1.17 22.19
N ILE A 90 -15.11 0.86 21.40
CA ILE A 90 -13.84 1.59 21.33
C ILE A 90 -13.82 2.42 20.05
N HIS A 91 -13.82 3.74 20.18
CA HIS A 91 -13.80 4.66 19.05
C HIS A 91 -12.41 5.29 18.91
N HIS A 92 -11.76 5.07 17.76
CA HIS A 92 -10.49 5.70 17.43
C HIS A 92 -10.68 6.86 16.44
N GLY A 93 -9.72 7.78 16.39
CA GLY A 93 -9.68 8.89 15.43
C GLY A 93 -9.55 8.39 14.00
N LEU A 94 -9.94 9.23 13.06
CA LEU A 94 -9.88 8.97 11.63
C LEU A 94 -8.52 9.38 11.06
N LEU A 95 -8.11 8.75 9.95
CA LEU A 95 -7.04 9.24 9.12
C LEU A 95 -7.58 10.30 8.16
N LEU A 96 -6.97 11.48 8.20
CA LEU A 96 -7.31 12.63 7.37
C LEU A 96 -6.29 12.81 6.24
N GLY A 97 -6.76 13.32 5.12
CA GLY A 97 -5.90 13.84 4.05
C GLY A 97 -5.27 15.19 4.40
N ASP A 98 -4.41 15.69 3.53
CA ASP A 98 -3.73 16.99 3.71
C ASP A 98 -4.72 18.18 3.81
N ASP A 99 -5.92 18.03 3.25
CA ASP A 99 -7.01 19.01 3.32
C ASP A 99 -7.84 18.95 4.61
N GLY A 100 -7.47 18.07 5.56
CA GLY A 100 -8.17 17.88 6.82
C GLY A 100 -9.49 17.13 6.70
N THR A 101 -9.83 16.60 5.53
CA THR A 101 -11.03 15.76 5.36
C THR A 101 -10.70 14.28 5.51
N LYS A 102 -11.70 13.47 5.86
CA LYS A 102 -11.55 12.00 5.93
C LYS A 102 -10.97 11.47 4.61
N LEU A 103 -9.96 10.62 4.69
CA LEU A 103 -9.38 9.98 3.52
C LEU A 103 -10.48 9.37 2.64
N SER A 104 -10.48 9.75 1.39
CA SER A 104 -11.44 9.28 0.38
C SER A 104 -10.75 9.10 -0.97
N LYS A 105 -11.40 8.43 -1.91
CA LYS A 105 -10.88 8.23 -3.28
C LYS A 105 -10.45 9.52 -4.00
N ARG A 106 -10.85 10.69 -3.52
CA ARG A 106 -10.48 12.00 -4.08
C ARG A 106 -9.05 12.44 -3.72
N HIS A 107 -8.42 11.81 -2.73
CA HIS A 107 -7.11 12.20 -2.17
C HIS A 107 -5.92 11.39 -2.74
N GLY A 108 -6.06 10.74 -3.87
CA GLY A 108 -5.00 9.89 -4.44
C GLY A 108 -4.79 8.61 -3.62
N ALA A 109 -3.59 8.36 -3.10
CA ALA A 109 -3.26 7.14 -2.35
C ALA A 109 -4.02 7.02 -1.00
N SER A 110 -5.35 6.86 -1.06
CA SER A 110 -6.28 6.87 0.08
C SER A 110 -6.74 5.48 0.51
N THR A 111 -6.50 4.47 -0.30
CA THR A 111 -6.85 3.08 -0.02
C THR A 111 -5.63 2.18 0.00
N LEU A 112 -5.73 1.01 0.62
CA LEU A 112 -4.66 -0.01 0.55
C LEU A 112 -4.36 -0.43 -0.90
N ALA A 113 -5.37 -0.41 -1.79
CA ALA A 113 -5.18 -0.69 -3.21
C ALA A 113 -4.33 0.39 -3.89
N ASP A 114 -4.55 1.67 -3.56
CA ASP A 114 -3.75 2.78 -4.10
C ASP A 114 -2.30 2.72 -3.61
N LEU A 115 -2.08 2.43 -2.31
CA LEU A 115 -0.74 2.24 -1.76
C LEU A 115 -0.01 1.07 -2.42
N ARG A 116 -0.71 -0.04 -2.65
CA ARG A 116 -0.18 -1.19 -3.39
C ARG A 116 0.18 -0.82 -4.83
N ALA A 117 -0.70 -0.09 -5.53
CA ALA A 117 -0.46 0.39 -6.90
C ALA A 117 0.73 1.35 -6.96
N ALA A 118 0.92 2.19 -5.93
CA ALA A 118 2.08 3.05 -5.76
C ALA A 118 3.37 2.29 -5.37
N GLY A 119 3.31 0.97 -5.21
CA GLY A 119 4.47 0.14 -4.90
C GLY A 119 4.87 0.11 -3.43
N ILE A 120 4.07 0.67 -2.52
CA ILE A 120 4.37 0.64 -1.08
C ILE A 120 4.26 -0.80 -0.56
N PRO A 121 5.30 -1.38 0.06
CA PRO A 121 5.25 -2.72 0.62
C PRO A 121 4.25 -2.83 1.78
N ALA A 122 3.60 -3.99 1.92
CA ALA A 122 2.65 -4.23 3.00
C ALA A 122 3.29 -4.09 4.39
N GLU A 123 4.56 -4.44 4.52
CA GLU A 123 5.36 -4.30 5.74
C GLU A 123 5.50 -2.84 6.17
N ALA A 124 5.68 -1.93 5.22
CA ALA A 124 5.75 -0.49 5.51
C ALA A 124 4.41 0.04 6.01
N VAL A 125 3.30 -0.38 5.37
CA VAL A 125 1.95 -0.01 5.80
C VAL A 125 1.67 -0.57 7.20
N ARG A 126 2.02 -1.84 7.43
CA ARG A 126 1.87 -2.47 8.75
C ARG A 126 2.68 -1.74 9.82
N ALA A 127 3.94 -1.42 9.54
CA ALA A 127 4.80 -0.69 10.48
C ALA A 127 4.20 0.69 10.81
N TYR A 128 3.74 1.43 9.80
CA TYR A 128 3.08 2.72 9.98
C TYR A 128 1.83 2.61 10.86
N LEU A 129 0.96 1.64 10.62
CA LEU A 129 -0.25 1.43 11.41
C LEU A 129 0.07 1.00 12.85
N LEU A 130 1.14 0.24 13.06
CA LEU A 130 1.61 -0.12 14.41
C LEU A 130 2.17 1.08 15.18
N GLU A 131 2.91 1.98 14.51
CA GLU A 131 3.36 3.24 15.11
C GLU A 131 2.18 4.14 15.47
N LEU A 132 1.17 4.20 14.61
CA LEU A 132 -0.03 5.00 14.81
C LEU A 132 -0.88 4.48 15.97
N GLY A 133 -1.00 3.16 16.13
CA GLY A 133 -1.86 2.50 17.12
C GLY A 133 -3.33 2.83 16.90
N LEU A 134 -4.05 3.07 18.02
CA LEU A 134 -5.44 3.53 18.03
C LEU A 134 -5.50 4.97 18.56
N PRO A 135 -5.34 5.99 17.70
CA PRO A 135 -5.31 7.38 18.14
C PRO A 135 -6.68 7.79 18.69
N LYS A 136 -6.69 8.56 19.80
CA LYS A 136 -7.94 9.06 20.39
C LYS A 136 -8.60 10.18 19.58
N HIS A 137 -7.82 10.87 18.76
CA HIS A 137 -8.25 11.99 17.92
C HIS A 137 -7.88 11.74 16.47
N ASP A 138 -8.52 12.45 15.56
CA ASP A 138 -8.21 12.40 14.14
C ASP A 138 -6.76 12.83 13.89
N VAL A 139 -6.08 12.15 12.97
CA VAL A 139 -4.67 12.38 12.62
C VAL A 139 -4.49 12.46 11.11
N HIS A 140 -3.57 13.30 10.66
CA HIS A 140 -3.22 13.36 9.24
C HIS A 140 -2.32 12.18 8.85
N LEU A 141 -2.53 11.64 7.65
CA LEU A 141 -1.68 10.61 7.07
C LEU A 141 -0.30 11.20 6.74
N ASP A 142 0.75 10.76 7.44
CA ASP A 142 2.14 11.16 7.14
C ASP A 142 2.71 10.29 6.01
N LEU A 143 2.49 10.73 4.76
CA LEU A 143 3.04 10.06 3.58
C LEU A 143 4.58 10.09 3.54
N ALA A 144 5.22 11.09 4.13
CA ALA A 144 6.68 11.15 4.19
C ALA A 144 7.22 10.06 5.14
N ARG A 145 6.56 9.83 6.28
CA ARG A 145 6.89 8.74 7.19
C ARG A 145 6.67 7.38 6.52
N LEU A 146 5.52 7.20 5.86
CA LEU A 146 5.21 5.95 5.15
C LEU A 146 6.24 5.64 4.06
N ARG A 147 6.70 6.65 3.31
CA ARG A 147 7.77 6.47 2.30
C ARG A 147 9.11 6.09 2.94
N ARG A 148 9.47 6.65 4.09
CA ARG A 148 10.67 6.21 4.82
C ARG A 148 10.57 4.75 5.24
N LEU A 149 9.42 4.35 5.80
CA LEU A 149 9.16 2.95 6.15
C LEU A 149 9.18 2.01 4.93
N SER A 150 8.79 2.49 3.74
CA SER A 150 8.90 1.74 2.49
C SER A 150 10.37 1.44 2.15
N VAL A 151 11.24 2.43 2.24
CA VAL A 151 12.69 2.25 2.04
C VAL A 151 13.26 1.25 3.04
N ASP A 152 12.93 1.41 4.33
CA ASP A 152 13.40 0.52 5.39
C ASP A 152 12.93 -0.93 5.17
N ALA A 153 11.66 -1.11 4.76
CA ALA A 153 11.10 -2.42 4.45
C ALA A 153 11.80 -3.10 3.26
N LEU A 154 12.10 -2.35 2.19
CA LEU A 154 12.85 -2.90 1.05
C LEU A 154 14.30 -3.23 1.42
N ALA A 155 14.95 -2.40 2.23
CA ALA A 155 16.32 -2.64 2.69
C ALA A 155 16.43 -3.88 3.58
N ALA A 156 15.37 -4.26 4.30
CA ALA A 156 15.33 -5.43 5.16
C ALA A 156 15.14 -6.76 4.41
N LEU A 157 14.72 -6.74 3.14
CA LEU A 157 14.56 -7.94 2.32
C LEU A 157 15.93 -8.53 1.92
N SER A 158 16.02 -9.86 1.80
CA SER A 158 17.16 -10.49 1.12
C SER A 158 17.15 -10.16 -0.38
N ASP A 159 18.24 -10.44 -1.09
CA ASP A 159 18.30 -10.21 -2.54
C ASP A 159 17.31 -11.10 -3.28
N GLU A 160 17.15 -12.34 -2.84
CA GLU A 160 16.18 -13.30 -3.38
C GLU A 160 14.73 -12.82 -3.18
N GLU A 161 14.40 -12.35 -1.96
CA GLU A 161 13.07 -11.84 -1.66
C GLU A 161 12.74 -10.58 -2.47
N LEU A 162 13.69 -9.65 -2.59
CA LEU A 162 13.51 -8.41 -3.35
C LEU A 162 13.30 -8.71 -4.84
N ALA A 163 14.16 -9.57 -5.42
CA ALA A 163 14.06 -9.99 -6.81
C ALA A 163 12.74 -10.71 -7.10
N ALA A 164 12.32 -11.62 -6.22
CA ALA A 164 11.06 -12.34 -6.34
C ALA A 164 9.82 -11.40 -6.29
N ARG A 165 9.83 -10.36 -5.43
CA ARG A 165 8.74 -9.38 -5.34
C ARG A 165 8.64 -8.47 -6.56
N VAL A 166 9.76 -8.21 -7.20
CA VAL A 166 9.82 -7.44 -8.45
C VAL A 166 9.50 -8.32 -9.66
N GLY A 167 9.78 -9.63 -9.57
CA GLY A 167 9.57 -10.62 -10.63
C GLY A 167 10.75 -10.69 -11.61
N VAL A 168 11.98 -10.57 -11.08
CA VAL A 168 13.23 -10.59 -11.87
C VAL A 168 14.23 -11.59 -11.32
N ASP A 169 15.30 -11.86 -12.08
CA ASP A 169 16.40 -12.69 -11.62
C ASP A 169 17.17 -12.01 -10.48
N VAL A 170 17.70 -12.81 -9.55
CA VAL A 170 18.41 -12.34 -8.37
C VAL A 170 19.68 -11.54 -8.72
N SER A 171 20.29 -11.77 -9.88
CA SER A 171 21.44 -11.00 -10.36
C SER A 171 21.16 -9.51 -10.52
N LEU A 172 19.88 -9.12 -10.65
CA LEU A 172 19.43 -7.72 -10.69
C LEU A 172 19.22 -7.10 -9.30
N ALA A 173 19.26 -7.87 -8.22
CA ALA A 173 19.01 -7.34 -6.87
C ALA A 173 19.88 -6.12 -6.51
N PRO A 174 21.17 -6.02 -6.85
CA PRO A 174 21.98 -4.83 -6.60
C PRO A 174 21.42 -3.56 -7.27
N VAL A 175 20.78 -3.70 -8.45
CA VAL A 175 20.14 -2.60 -9.16
C VAL A 175 18.91 -2.09 -8.41
N LEU A 176 18.17 -2.99 -7.74
CA LEU A 176 16.92 -2.70 -7.04
C LEU A 176 17.14 -2.02 -5.69
N ARG A 177 18.33 -2.18 -5.06
CA ARG A 177 18.63 -1.74 -3.69
C ARG A 177 18.48 -0.24 -3.43
N GLY A 178 18.56 0.57 -4.46
CA GLY A 178 18.37 2.03 -4.36
C GLY A 178 16.92 2.50 -4.50
N ALA A 179 15.98 1.60 -4.75
CA ALA A 179 14.58 1.95 -4.96
C ALA A 179 13.86 2.33 -3.65
N ARG A 180 12.95 3.29 -3.74
CA ARG A 180 12.16 3.79 -2.60
C ARG A 180 10.89 2.98 -2.36
N ASP A 181 10.44 2.26 -3.38
CA ASP A 181 9.25 1.41 -3.37
C ASP A 181 9.36 0.34 -4.48
N LEU A 182 8.42 -0.61 -4.49
CA LEU A 182 8.40 -1.69 -5.47
C LEU A 182 8.09 -1.22 -6.89
N ALA A 183 7.42 -0.08 -7.07
CA ALA A 183 7.15 0.47 -8.41
C ALA A 183 8.45 1.02 -9.01
N GLU A 184 9.23 1.78 -8.24
CA GLU A 184 10.55 2.25 -8.64
C GLU A 184 11.53 1.09 -8.86
N ALA A 185 11.48 0.04 -8.01
CA ALA A 185 12.29 -1.16 -8.20
C ALA A 185 11.99 -1.86 -9.53
N ARG A 186 10.70 -1.99 -9.91
CA ARG A 186 10.32 -2.51 -11.23
C ARG A 186 10.78 -1.62 -12.38
N ASP A 187 10.69 -0.29 -12.22
CA ASP A 187 11.21 0.64 -13.22
C ASP A 187 12.73 0.50 -13.36
N TYR A 188 13.47 0.36 -12.27
CA TYR A 188 14.91 0.10 -12.28
C TYR A 188 15.28 -1.19 -12.99
N ALA A 189 14.55 -2.28 -12.73
CA ALA A 189 14.76 -3.53 -13.46
C ALA A 189 14.53 -3.34 -14.96
N ARG A 190 13.41 -2.72 -15.34
CA ARG A 190 13.00 -2.51 -16.74
C ARG A 190 14.01 -1.68 -17.52
N ILE A 191 14.48 -0.55 -16.99
CA ILE A 191 15.45 0.30 -17.69
C ILE A 191 16.84 -0.35 -17.84
N VAL A 192 17.15 -1.35 -17.01
CA VAL A 192 18.38 -2.14 -17.16
C VAL A 192 18.21 -3.28 -18.14
N THR A 193 17.06 -3.99 -18.11
CA THR A 193 16.80 -5.13 -19.02
C THR A 193 16.35 -4.70 -20.40
N GLU A 194 15.61 -3.60 -20.51
CA GLU A 194 14.98 -3.09 -21.74
C GLU A 194 15.27 -1.58 -21.92
N PRO A 195 16.55 -1.18 -22.06
CA PRO A 195 16.88 0.24 -22.19
C PRO A 195 16.38 0.83 -23.50
N GLU A 196 15.94 2.07 -23.43
CA GLU A 196 15.75 2.88 -24.63
C GLU A 196 17.14 3.23 -25.19
N HIS A 197 17.33 3.09 -26.51
CA HIS A 197 18.58 3.50 -27.13
C HIS A 197 18.64 5.04 -27.19
N VAL A 198 19.75 5.59 -26.70
CA VAL A 198 20.00 7.04 -26.72
C VAL A 198 21.42 7.28 -27.24
N ASP A 199 21.53 8.02 -28.35
CA ASP A 199 22.83 8.49 -28.85
C ASP A 199 23.42 9.50 -27.87
N VAL A 200 24.67 9.30 -27.49
CA VAL A 200 25.39 10.18 -26.58
C VAL A 200 26.71 10.66 -27.17
N ASP A 201 27.00 11.94 -26.99
CA ASP A 201 28.26 12.53 -27.38
C ASP A 201 29.26 12.55 -26.24
N ALA A 202 29.91 11.39 -26.00
CA ALA A 202 30.86 11.20 -24.90
C ALA A 202 31.97 10.19 -25.29
N ALA A 203 32.46 10.30 -26.51
CA ALA A 203 33.36 9.31 -27.12
C ALA A 203 34.56 8.91 -26.23
N GLU A 204 35.24 9.88 -25.59
CA GLU A 204 36.38 9.63 -24.70
C GLU A 204 35.97 8.82 -23.43
N THR A 205 34.86 9.18 -22.82
CA THR A 205 34.33 8.48 -21.63
C THR A 205 33.93 7.05 -21.99
N LEU A 206 33.23 6.87 -23.12
CA LEU A 206 32.79 5.54 -23.56
C LEU A 206 33.99 4.66 -24.00
N ALA A 207 35.00 5.22 -24.65
CA ALA A 207 36.23 4.49 -25.00
C ALA A 207 36.96 4.02 -23.74
N ARG A 208 37.16 4.91 -22.74
CA ARG A 208 37.81 4.54 -21.47
C ARG A 208 36.99 3.54 -20.68
N PHE A 209 35.66 3.67 -20.67
CA PHE A 209 34.77 2.70 -20.05
C PHE A 209 34.98 1.29 -20.64
N ARG A 210 34.98 1.16 -21.97
CA ARG A 210 35.20 -0.14 -22.66
C ARG A 210 36.53 -0.76 -22.29
N GLU A 211 37.63 0.02 -22.31
CA GLU A 211 38.95 -0.48 -21.88
C GLU A 211 38.92 -1.07 -20.46
N LEU A 212 38.26 -0.38 -19.53
CA LEU A 212 38.13 -0.82 -18.13
C LEU A 212 37.27 -2.09 -18.01
N VAL A 213 36.19 -2.19 -18.78
CA VAL A 213 35.35 -3.39 -18.85
C VAL A 213 36.11 -4.58 -19.44
N GLU A 214 36.83 -4.39 -20.53
CA GLU A 214 37.64 -5.43 -21.20
C GLU A 214 38.77 -5.92 -20.33
N SER A 215 39.35 -5.04 -19.50
CA SER A 215 40.41 -5.43 -18.52
C SER A 215 39.86 -6.17 -17.30
N GLY A 216 38.54 -6.34 -17.17
CA GLY A 216 37.90 -7.00 -16.02
C GLY A 216 37.94 -6.16 -14.75
N THR A 217 38.05 -4.84 -14.86
CA THR A 217 38.07 -3.95 -13.70
C THR A 217 36.72 -4.01 -12.94
N GLU A 218 36.79 -3.98 -11.61
CA GLU A 218 35.61 -4.06 -10.73
C GLU A 218 34.67 -2.83 -10.93
N PRO A 219 33.33 -3.00 -10.99
CA PRO A 219 32.36 -1.95 -11.35
C PRO A 219 32.50 -0.64 -10.57
N ARG A 220 32.68 -0.71 -9.25
CA ARG A 220 32.89 0.50 -8.42
C ARG A 220 34.18 1.22 -8.76
N THR A 221 35.23 0.46 -9.11
CA THR A 221 36.50 1.00 -9.51
C THR A 221 36.39 1.68 -10.88
N ILE A 222 35.65 1.10 -11.84
CA ILE A 222 35.34 1.74 -13.13
C ILE A 222 34.74 3.13 -12.92
N VAL A 223 33.66 3.22 -12.12
CA VAL A 223 32.97 4.49 -11.84
C VAL A 223 33.93 5.50 -11.19
N ARG A 224 34.76 5.04 -10.23
CA ARG A 224 35.72 5.90 -9.52
C ARG A 224 36.80 6.42 -10.47
N GLU A 225 37.37 5.58 -11.31
CA GLU A 225 38.41 5.97 -12.28
C GLU A 225 37.87 6.96 -13.33
N LEU A 226 36.71 6.67 -13.90
CA LEU A 226 36.07 7.59 -14.85
C LEU A 226 35.80 8.95 -14.21
N LYS A 227 35.30 8.97 -12.97
CA LYS A 227 35.11 10.22 -12.23
C LYS A 227 36.40 11.01 -11.97
N ALA A 228 37.50 10.30 -11.67
CA ALA A 228 38.80 10.91 -11.38
C ALA A 228 39.40 11.62 -12.61
N VAL A 229 39.12 11.15 -13.80
CA VAL A 229 39.57 11.78 -15.07
C VAL A 229 38.57 12.78 -15.66
N GLY A 230 37.50 13.11 -14.92
CA GLY A 230 36.48 14.04 -15.39
C GLY A 230 35.51 13.46 -16.42
N GLY A 231 35.39 12.14 -16.50
CA GLY A 231 34.50 11.45 -17.43
C GLY A 231 33.02 11.80 -17.23
N ASP A 232 32.27 11.85 -18.32
CA ASP A 232 30.83 12.14 -18.31
C ASP A 232 30.00 10.91 -17.91
N LEU A 233 29.84 10.72 -16.60
CA LEU A 233 29.05 9.64 -16.03
C LEU A 233 27.55 9.75 -16.34
N LYS A 234 27.05 10.94 -16.69
CA LYS A 234 25.66 11.14 -17.10
C LYS A 234 25.43 10.52 -18.48
N SER A 235 26.29 10.81 -19.43
CA SER A 235 26.23 10.21 -20.76
C SER A 235 26.48 8.71 -20.74
N LEU A 236 27.40 8.23 -19.88
CA LEU A 236 27.57 6.78 -19.69
C LEU A 236 26.29 6.13 -19.15
N ARG A 237 25.60 6.76 -18.18
CA ARG A 237 24.31 6.26 -17.69
C ARG A 237 23.26 6.23 -18.79
N LEU A 238 23.16 7.30 -19.60
CA LEU A 238 22.25 7.37 -20.75
C LEU A 238 22.51 6.24 -21.74
N ALA A 239 23.77 5.98 -22.10
CA ALA A 239 24.15 4.88 -22.99
C ALA A 239 23.74 3.52 -22.42
N LEU A 240 23.93 3.28 -21.11
CA LEU A 240 23.66 1.99 -20.48
C LEU A 240 22.17 1.75 -20.18
N THR A 241 21.40 2.82 -19.88
CA THR A 241 20.03 2.69 -19.34
C THR A 241 18.96 3.47 -20.08
N GLY A 242 19.34 4.31 -21.05
CA GLY A 242 18.41 5.20 -21.76
C GLY A 242 17.94 6.40 -20.91
N ARG A 243 18.40 6.55 -19.64
CA ARG A 243 17.93 7.60 -18.73
C ARG A 243 19.08 8.29 -17.98
N ASP A 244 18.89 9.56 -17.67
CA ASP A 244 19.86 10.36 -16.91
C ASP A 244 19.79 10.14 -15.38
N ARG A 245 18.75 9.49 -14.91
CA ARG A 245 18.51 9.12 -13.49
C ARG A 245 18.12 7.64 -13.38
N GLY A 246 18.35 7.04 -12.22
CA GLY A 246 18.01 5.63 -11.97
C GLY A 246 18.91 5.00 -10.92
N PRO A 247 19.07 3.66 -10.98
CA PRO A 247 19.85 2.91 -10.02
C PRO A 247 21.34 3.34 -10.00
N GLU A 248 22.09 2.93 -8.98
CA GLU A 248 23.51 3.20 -8.88
C GLU A 248 24.25 2.66 -10.10
N LEU A 249 25.11 3.50 -10.72
CA LEU A 249 25.79 3.14 -11.97
C LEU A 249 26.67 1.90 -11.82
N ALA A 250 27.36 1.77 -10.67
CA ALA A 250 28.17 0.57 -10.40
C ALA A 250 27.32 -0.70 -10.31
N ALA A 251 26.10 -0.60 -9.79
CA ALA A 251 25.16 -1.73 -9.73
C ALA A 251 24.66 -2.11 -11.13
N VAL A 252 24.40 -1.12 -12.01
CA VAL A 252 24.04 -1.38 -13.42
C VAL A 252 25.17 -2.10 -14.14
N ILE A 253 26.42 -1.65 -13.97
CA ILE A 253 27.60 -2.28 -14.57
C ILE A 253 27.77 -3.71 -14.06
N ALA A 254 27.57 -3.95 -12.74
CA ALA A 254 27.69 -5.28 -12.16
C ALA A 254 26.60 -6.27 -12.61
N ALA A 255 25.43 -5.77 -12.94
CA ALA A 255 24.27 -6.59 -13.32
C ALA A 255 24.26 -7.00 -14.79
N LEU A 256 24.98 -6.28 -15.65
CA LEU A 256 24.98 -6.52 -17.09
C LEU A 256 26.19 -7.41 -17.51
N PRO A 257 25.99 -8.37 -18.41
CA PRO A 257 27.08 -9.11 -19.03
C PRO A 257 28.06 -8.19 -19.78
N GLN A 258 29.32 -8.58 -19.85
CA GLN A 258 30.38 -7.79 -20.47
C GLN A 258 30.07 -7.42 -21.93
N ASP A 259 29.60 -8.37 -22.71
CA ASP A 259 29.20 -8.17 -24.12
C ASP A 259 28.08 -7.14 -24.25
N GLU A 260 27.13 -7.14 -23.34
CA GLU A 260 26.04 -6.17 -23.32
C GLU A 260 26.52 -4.76 -22.93
N LEU A 261 27.43 -4.66 -21.95
CA LEU A 261 28.05 -3.37 -21.59
C LEU A 261 28.79 -2.76 -22.77
N LEU A 262 29.57 -3.60 -23.49
CA LEU A 262 30.30 -3.16 -24.69
C LEU A 262 29.33 -2.76 -25.81
N ARG A 263 28.29 -3.55 -26.08
CA ARG A 263 27.29 -3.29 -27.11
C ARG A 263 26.56 -1.96 -26.89
N ARG A 264 26.14 -1.64 -25.67
CA ARG A 264 25.42 -0.41 -25.33
C ARG A 264 26.28 0.86 -25.42
N THR A 265 27.59 0.70 -25.44
CA THR A 265 28.53 1.83 -25.45
C THR A 265 29.30 1.95 -26.78
N VAL A 266 28.91 1.20 -27.82
CA VAL A 266 29.33 1.45 -29.21
C VAL A 266 28.53 2.65 -29.72
N GLY A 267 29.23 3.75 -30.07
CA GLY A 267 28.64 4.93 -30.66
C GLY A 267 28.29 4.73 -32.14
#